data_90ae81943c50a058655ae26e25d457e5
#
_entry.id   90ae81943c50a058655ae26e25d457e5
#
_cell.length_a   1.000
_cell.length_b   1.000
_cell.length_c   1.000
_cell.angle_alpha   90.00
_cell.angle_beta   90.00
_cell.angle_gamma   90.00
#
_symmetry.space_group_name_H-M   'P 1'
#
loop_
_entity.id
_entity.type
_entity.pdbx_description
1 polymer ?
#
loop_
_entity_poly.entity_id
_entity_poly.type
_entity_poly.pdbx_seq_one_letter_code
_entity_poly.pdbx_strand_id
1 'polypeptide(L)'
;MDNETPQGVSDEWSTIPWRKLERYIFRLQKRIYKAKQRGDLRAVRGLKRMLKRSKAAKTLAVRQVTQDNRGKRTAGIDGIKHLTPAERLAMASKLTLEGKATPVRRIWIPKPGKEEKRPLGACPRISIVGSLNPGLVCRLRA
;
A
#
# COMPACT_ATOMS: atom_id res chain seq x y z
N MET A 1 15.20 -30.83 -8.58
CA MET A 1 15.11 -30.10 -7.28
C MET A 1 13.78 -29.38 -7.29
N ASP A 2 12.78 -30.08 -6.79
CA ASP A 2 11.37 -29.67 -6.85
C ASP A 2 11.13 -28.55 -5.84
N ASN A 3 10.84 -27.39 -6.34
CA ASN A 3 10.51 -26.22 -5.54
C ASN A 3 9.04 -26.32 -5.10
N GLU A 4 8.76 -27.18 -4.14
CA GLU A 4 7.45 -27.30 -3.51
C GLU A 4 7.11 -25.99 -2.80
N THR A 5 6.33 -25.18 -3.49
CA THR A 5 5.68 -24.02 -2.87
C THR A 5 4.66 -24.57 -1.87
N PRO A 6 4.74 -24.29 -0.57
CA PRO A 6 3.83 -24.83 0.42
C PRO A 6 2.40 -24.34 0.11
N GLN A 7 1.56 -25.24 -0.37
CA GLN A 7 0.17 -24.97 -0.79
C GLN A 7 -0.69 -24.36 0.33
N GLY A 8 -0.38 -24.62 1.59
CA GLY A 8 -1.11 -24.08 2.74
C GLY A 8 -1.07 -22.56 2.91
N VAL A 9 -0.01 -21.89 2.43
CA VAL A 9 0.13 -20.43 2.59
C VAL A 9 -0.61 -19.64 1.51
N SER A 10 -0.91 -20.26 0.36
CA SER A 10 -1.73 -19.65 -0.69
C SER A 10 -3.19 -19.50 -0.25
N ASP A 11 -3.68 -20.42 0.57
CA ASP A 11 -5.06 -20.40 1.05
C ASP A 11 -5.28 -19.33 2.13
N GLU A 12 -4.29 -19.04 2.96
CA GLU A 12 -4.39 -18.01 3.99
C GLU A 12 -4.67 -16.62 3.41
N TRP A 13 -4.09 -16.26 2.26
CA TRP A 13 -4.34 -14.96 1.64
C TRP A 13 -5.78 -14.88 1.07
N SER A 14 -6.29 -15.96 0.51
CA SER A 14 -7.65 -16.01 -0.07
C SER A 14 -8.74 -16.03 1.00
N THR A 15 -8.47 -16.64 2.15
CA THR A 15 -9.42 -16.76 3.28
C THR A 15 -9.52 -15.49 4.14
N ILE A 16 -8.69 -14.47 3.88
CA ILE A 16 -8.74 -13.21 4.64
C ILE A 16 -10.12 -12.56 4.51
N PRO A 17 -10.78 -12.22 5.64
CA PRO A 17 -12.09 -11.59 5.63
C PRO A 17 -11.99 -10.09 5.27
N TRP A 18 -11.75 -9.79 4.00
CA TRP A 18 -11.48 -8.43 3.48
C TRP A 18 -12.50 -7.39 3.92
N ARG A 19 -13.80 -7.72 3.83
CA ARG A 19 -14.87 -6.80 4.26
C ARG A 19 -14.82 -6.43 5.74
N LYS A 20 -14.30 -7.34 6.61
CA LYS A 20 -14.12 -7.03 8.04
C LYS A 20 -12.95 -6.05 8.23
N LEU A 21 -11.85 -6.26 7.50
CA LEU A 21 -10.68 -5.38 7.55
C LEU A 21 -11.04 -3.98 7.03
N GLU A 22 -11.72 -3.90 5.90
CA GLU A 22 -12.16 -2.63 5.30
C GLU A 22 -13.07 -1.85 6.25
N ARG A 23 -14.07 -2.50 6.86
CA ARG A 23 -14.95 -1.88 7.86
C ARG A 23 -14.20 -1.39 9.08
N TYR A 24 -13.23 -2.16 9.57
CA TYR A 24 -12.39 -1.75 10.69
C TYR A 24 -11.60 -0.47 10.37
N ILE A 25 -10.92 -0.46 9.23
CA ILE A 25 -10.14 0.70 8.78
C ILE A 25 -11.02 1.91 8.54
N PHE A 26 -12.19 1.73 7.92
CA PHE A 26 -13.15 2.81 7.69
C PHE A 26 -13.65 3.45 8.99
N ARG A 27 -13.95 2.63 10.02
CA ARG A 27 -14.32 3.16 11.35
C ARG A 27 -13.18 3.99 11.95
N LEU A 28 -11.93 3.54 11.80
CA LEU A 28 -10.77 4.25 12.31
C LEU A 28 -10.57 5.58 11.57
N GLN A 29 -10.74 5.60 10.26
CA GLN A 29 -10.70 6.82 9.45
C GLN A 29 -11.79 7.82 9.85
N LYS A 30 -13.03 7.35 10.06
CA LYS A 30 -14.12 8.19 10.59
C LYS A 30 -13.77 8.82 11.94
N ARG A 31 -13.14 8.06 12.83
CA ARG A 31 -12.70 8.59 14.14
C ARG A 31 -11.61 9.66 13.97
N ILE A 32 -10.65 9.45 13.07
CA ILE A 32 -9.62 10.44 12.76
C ILE A 32 -10.27 11.72 12.21
N TYR A 33 -11.21 11.59 11.28
CA TYR A 33 -11.93 12.71 10.70
C TYR A 33 -12.69 13.51 11.76
N LYS A 34 -13.48 12.84 12.60
CA LYS A 34 -14.24 13.48 13.70
C LYS A 34 -13.31 14.16 14.72
N ALA A 35 -12.18 13.54 15.06
CA ALA A 35 -11.19 14.16 15.94
C ALA A 35 -10.59 15.42 15.31
N LYS A 36 -10.32 15.39 14.00
CA LYS A 36 -9.83 16.55 13.25
C LYS A 36 -10.85 17.69 13.25
N GLN A 37 -12.15 17.40 13.02
CA GLN A 37 -13.21 18.41 13.05
C GLN A 37 -13.33 19.10 14.42
N ARG A 38 -13.11 18.37 15.51
CA ARG A 38 -13.14 18.91 16.87
C ARG A 38 -11.85 19.64 17.27
N GLY A 39 -10.85 19.67 16.40
CA GLY A 39 -9.56 20.27 16.70
C GLY A 39 -8.67 19.45 17.64
N ASP A 40 -9.08 18.22 18.00
CA ASP A 40 -8.32 17.36 18.91
C ASP A 40 -7.11 16.71 18.20
N LEU A 41 -6.03 17.49 18.11
CA LEU A 41 -4.80 17.06 17.45
C LEU A 41 -4.11 15.90 18.19
N ARG A 42 -4.31 15.78 19.51
CA ARG A 42 -3.75 14.67 20.30
C ARG A 42 -4.40 13.36 19.92
N ALA A 43 -5.74 13.32 19.87
CA ALA A 43 -6.48 12.15 19.41
C ALA A 43 -6.16 11.80 17.95
N VAL A 44 -6.05 12.79 17.05
CA VAL A 44 -5.65 12.58 15.65
C VAL A 44 -4.30 11.89 15.56
N ARG A 45 -3.29 12.34 16.30
CA ARG A 45 -1.96 11.72 16.32
C ARG A 45 -2.00 10.28 16.83
N GLY A 46 -2.72 10.04 17.92
CA GLY A 46 -2.89 8.70 18.51
C GLY A 46 -3.57 7.73 17.53
N LEU A 47 -4.70 8.13 16.94
CA LEU A 47 -5.45 7.32 15.97
C LEU A 47 -4.66 7.06 14.68
N LYS A 48 -3.91 8.04 14.17
CA LYS A 48 -2.99 7.84 13.03
C LYS A 48 -1.90 6.83 13.34
N ARG A 49 -1.33 6.87 14.55
CA ARG A 49 -0.33 5.89 15.00
C ARG A 49 -0.92 4.49 15.08
N MET A 50 -2.14 4.36 15.62
CA MET A 50 -2.87 3.11 15.65
C MET A 50 -3.13 2.56 14.24
N LEU A 51 -3.56 3.41 13.30
CA LEU A 51 -3.76 3.04 11.90
C LEU A 51 -2.48 2.51 11.26
N LYS A 52 -1.36 3.22 11.43
CA LYS A 52 -0.05 2.81 10.89
C LYS A 52 0.43 1.46 11.43
N ARG A 53 0.17 1.16 12.69
CA ARG A 53 0.56 -0.11 13.33
C ARG A 53 -0.42 -1.25 13.06
N SER A 54 -1.61 -0.94 12.56
CA SER A 54 -2.65 -1.93 12.32
C SER A 54 -2.24 -2.94 11.25
N LYS A 55 -2.26 -4.23 11.61
CA LYS A 55 -2.04 -5.34 10.65
C LYS A 55 -3.08 -5.27 9.51
N ALA A 56 -4.34 -4.95 9.84
CA ALA A 56 -5.40 -4.81 8.84
C ALA A 56 -5.07 -3.74 7.79
N ALA A 57 -4.56 -2.57 8.21
CA ALA A 57 -4.19 -1.50 7.28
C ALA A 57 -3.02 -1.91 6.38
N LYS A 58 -2.01 -2.58 6.94
CA LYS A 58 -0.87 -3.09 6.19
C LYS A 58 -1.29 -4.13 5.14
N THR A 59 -2.14 -5.07 5.52
CA THR A 59 -2.64 -6.13 4.62
C THR A 59 -3.48 -5.54 3.49
N LEU A 60 -4.39 -4.60 3.77
CA LEU A 60 -5.16 -3.90 2.75
C LEU A 60 -4.29 -3.08 1.80
N ALA A 61 -3.26 -2.42 2.32
CA ALA A 61 -2.33 -1.67 1.49
C ALA A 61 -1.54 -2.57 0.53
N VAL A 62 -1.07 -3.72 1.01
CA VAL A 62 -0.41 -4.71 0.17
C VAL A 62 -1.36 -5.21 -0.92
N ARG A 63 -2.60 -5.57 -0.58
CA ARG A 63 -3.60 -5.97 -1.56
C ARG A 63 -3.79 -4.90 -2.63
N GLN A 64 -3.99 -3.66 -2.23
CA GLN A 64 -4.24 -2.58 -3.16
C GLN A 64 -3.10 -2.39 -4.16
N VAL A 65 -1.85 -2.41 -3.68
CA VAL A 65 -0.68 -2.23 -4.55
C VAL A 65 -0.44 -3.43 -5.45
N THR A 66 -0.66 -4.65 -4.95
CA THR A 66 -0.29 -5.88 -5.66
C THR A 66 -1.41 -6.48 -6.50
N GLN A 67 -2.67 -6.21 -6.17
CA GLN A 67 -3.82 -6.81 -6.86
C GLN A 67 -4.75 -5.79 -7.51
N ASP A 68 -5.16 -4.76 -6.77
CA ASP A 68 -6.23 -3.86 -7.21
C ASP A 68 -5.71 -2.73 -8.11
N ASN A 69 -4.43 -2.37 -7.99
CA ASN A 69 -3.84 -1.30 -8.79
C ASN A 69 -3.70 -1.71 -10.26
N ARG A 70 -4.12 -0.83 -11.18
CA ARG A 70 -3.95 -1.02 -12.63
C ARG A 70 -2.48 -1.17 -13.03
N GLY A 71 -1.55 -0.52 -12.31
CA GLY A 71 -0.10 -0.63 -12.51
C GLY A 71 0.53 -1.97 -12.11
N LYS A 72 -0.25 -2.95 -11.65
CA LYS A 72 0.26 -4.28 -11.22
C LYS A 72 1.01 -5.05 -12.29
N ARG A 73 0.77 -4.75 -13.57
CA ARG A 73 1.41 -5.41 -14.72
C ARG A 73 2.78 -4.81 -15.05
N THR A 74 3.06 -3.59 -14.58
CA THR A 74 4.32 -2.89 -14.85
C THR A 74 5.25 -3.08 -13.66
N ALA A 75 6.47 -3.54 -13.92
CA ALA A 75 7.48 -3.64 -12.87
C ALA A 75 7.84 -2.25 -12.34
N GLY A 76 8.03 -2.13 -11.02
CA GLY A 76 8.67 -0.97 -10.44
C GLY A 76 10.17 -0.90 -10.78
N ILE A 77 10.90 0.03 -10.18
CA ILE A 77 12.37 0.10 -10.31
C ILE A 77 13.05 -1.14 -9.73
N ASP A 78 12.37 -1.79 -8.78
CA ASP A 78 12.77 -3.05 -8.14
C ASP A 78 12.61 -4.30 -9.03
N GLY A 79 12.08 -4.13 -10.25
CA GLY A 79 11.87 -5.23 -11.20
C GLY A 79 10.75 -6.20 -10.84
N ILE A 80 10.10 -6.04 -9.69
CA ILE A 80 9.08 -6.96 -9.18
C ILE A 80 7.74 -6.68 -9.90
N LYS A 81 7.24 -7.66 -10.65
CA LYS A 81 5.95 -7.57 -11.36
C LYS A 81 4.81 -8.22 -10.58
N HIS A 82 5.03 -9.43 -10.11
CA HIS A 82 4.05 -10.26 -9.45
C HIS A 82 4.57 -10.73 -8.09
N LEU A 83 3.67 -10.79 -7.13
CA LEU A 83 3.92 -11.38 -5.83
C LEU A 83 2.96 -12.54 -5.62
N THR A 84 3.49 -13.65 -5.15
CA THR A 84 2.70 -14.80 -4.73
C THR A 84 1.88 -14.46 -3.47
N PRO A 85 0.80 -15.20 -3.16
CA PRO A 85 0.05 -14.99 -1.92
C PRO A 85 0.91 -15.05 -0.66
N ALA A 86 1.87 -15.97 -0.60
CA ALA A 86 2.83 -16.11 0.50
C ALA A 86 3.72 -14.86 0.66
N GLU A 87 4.27 -14.35 -0.44
CA GLU A 87 5.08 -13.14 -0.44
C GLU A 87 4.29 -11.90 -0.01
N ARG A 88 3.00 -11.82 -0.37
CA ARG A 88 2.11 -10.73 0.09
C ARG A 88 1.90 -10.75 1.59
N LEU A 89 1.69 -11.94 2.19
CA LEU A 89 1.58 -12.09 3.65
C LEU A 89 2.89 -11.74 4.35
N ALA A 90 4.00 -12.22 3.84
CA ALA A 90 5.33 -11.89 4.36
C ALA A 90 5.61 -10.39 4.26
N MET A 91 5.24 -9.75 3.14
CA MET A 91 5.34 -8.31 2.96
C MET A 91 4.48 -7.55 3.97
N ALA A 92 3.22 -7.95 4.17
CA ALA A 92 2.32 -7.31 5.13
C ALA A 92 2.84 -7.38 6.58
N SER A 93 3.49 -8.48 6.95
CA SER A 93 4.08 -8.65 8.29
C SER A 93 5.38 -7.84 8.47
N LYS A 94 6.24 -7.82 7.46
CA LYS A 94 7.52 -7.10 7.47
C LYS A 94 7.39 -5.59 7.27
N LEU A 95 6.22 -5.11 6.84
CA LEU A 95 6.00 -3.71 6.52
C LEU A 95 6.19 -2.83 7.75
N THR A 96 7.26 -2.03 7.74
CA THR A 96 7.53 -0.97 8.72
C THR A 96 7.40 0.38 8.05
N LEU A 97 6.84 1.36 8.77
CA LEU A 97 6.62 2.72 8.26
C LEU A 97 7.64 3.73 8.82
N GLU A 98 8.78 3.23 9.28
CA GLU A 98 9.80 4.01 9.98
C GLU A 98 11.05 4.27 9.13
N GLY A 99 10.99 4.01 7.83
CA GLY A 99 12.10 4.19 6.91
C GLY A 99 12.20 5.58 6.30
N LYS A 100 13.41 5.96 5.88
CA LYS A 100 13.61 7.09 4.97
C LYS A 100 12.97 6.77 3.62
N ALA A 101 12.34 7.76 3.01
CA ALA A 101 11.76 7.61 1.68
C ALA A 101 12.87 7.26 0.67
N THR A 102 12.64 6.23 -0.13
CA THR A 102 13.55 5.89 -1.21
C THR A 102 13.43 6.90 -2.34
N PRO A 103 14.54 7.38 -2.93
CA PRO A 103 14.49 8.33 -4.04
C PRO A 103 13.73 7.74 -5.23
N VAL A 104 12.91 8.56 -5.86
CA VAL A 104 12.14 8.21 -7.04
C VAL A 104 13.02 8.37 -8.28
N ARG A 105 13.07 7.37 -9.16
CA ARG A 105 13.72 7.48 -10.45
C ARG A 105 12.89 8.33 -11.39
N ARG A 106 13.47 9.37 -11.97
CA ARG A 106 12.81 10.20 -12.99
C ARG A 106 12.94 9.54 -14.36
N ILE A 107 11.81 9.34 -15.02
CA ILE A 107 11.74 8.86 -16.41
C ILE A 107 11.08 9.96 -17.24
N TRP A 108 11.69 10.28 -18.39
CA TRP A 108 11.17 11.28 -19.30
C TRP A 108 10.28 10.63 -20.35
N ILE A 109 9.03 11.05 -20.42
CA ILE A 109 8.05 10.53 -21.39
C ILE A 109 7.76 11.62 -22.43
N PRO A 110 7.81 11.31 -23.74
CA PRO A 110 7.46 12.26 -24.76
C PRO A 110 5.98 12.68 -24.67
N LYS A 111 5.68 13.95 -24.87
CA LYS A 111 4.31 14.43 -24.98
C LYS A 111 3.78 14.10 -26.39
N PRO A 112 2.53 13.60 -26.54
CA PRO A 112 1.95 13.37 -27.85
C PRO A 112 1.93 14.66 -28.67
N GLY A 113 2.47 14.65 -29.90
CA GLY A 113 2.48 15.78 -30.83
C GLY A 113 3.42 16.95 -30.46
N LYS A 114 4.35 16.76 -29.51
CA LYS A 114 5.34 17.77 -29.12
C LYS A 114 6.70 17.14 -28.90
N GLU A 115 7.78 17.86 -29.21
CA GLU A 115 9.15 17.41 -28.89
C GLU A 115 9.46 17.45 -27.38
N GLU A 116 8.67 18.18 -26.61
CA GLU A 116 8.85 18.30 -25.18
C GLU A 116 8.58 16.98 -24.45
N LYS A 117 9.44 16.67 -23.47
CA LYS A 117 9.29 15.52 -22.58
C LYS A 117 8.73 15.96 -21.22
N ARG A 118 7.88 15.15 -20.62
CA ARG A 118 7.39 15.35 -19.25
C ARG A 118 8.07 14.37 -18.29
N PRO A 119 8.47 14.81 -17.07
CA PRO A 119 9.03 13.91 -16.10
C PRO A 119 7.93 13.03 -15.47
N LEU A 120 8.19 11.73 -15.37
CA LEU A 120 7.40 10.78 -14.61
C LEU A 120 8.27 10.21 -13.49
N GLY A 121 7.77 10.24 -12.26
CA GLY A 121 8.41 9.60 -11.14
C GLY A 121 8.06 8.11 -11.07
N ALA A 122 9.04 7.24 -11.27
CA ALA A 122 8.88 5.81 -11.04
C ALA A 122 9.35 5.45 -9.62
N CYS A 123 8.44 4.91 -8.81
CA CYS A 123 8.73 4.47 -7.44
C CYS A 123 8.95 2.95 -7.40
N PRO A 124 9.81 2.44 -6.52
CA PRO A 124 9.83 1.02 -6.24
C PRO A 124 8.50 0.61 -5.61
N ARG A 125 7.96 -0.53 -6.04
CA ARG A 125 6.65 -1.01 -5.58
C ARG A 125 6.60 -1.23 -4.06
N ILE A 126 7.67 -1.76 -3.50
CA ILE A 126 7.80 -2.02 -2.07
C ILE A 126 7.82 -0.71 -1.27
N SER A 127 8.47 0.34 -1.76
CA SER A 127 8.51 1.62 -1.05
C SER A 127 7.18 2.37 -1.10
N ILE A 128 6.33 2.12 -2.11
CA ILE A 128 4.95 2.65 -2.14
C ILE A 128 4.14 2.11 -0.95
N VAL A 129 4.32 0.84 -0.61
CA VAL A 129 3.66 0.24 0.55
C VAL A 129 4.23 0.79 1.86
N GLY A 130 5.55 1.03 1.92
CA GLY A 130 6.22 1.63 3.08
C GLY A 130 5.87 3.11 3.27
N SER A 131 5.58 3.83 2.20
CA SER A 131 5.15 5.22 2.20
C SER A 131 3.64 5.37 2.26
N LEU A 132 2.95 4.61 3.11
CA LEU A 132 1.53 4.79 3.39
C LEU A 132 1.28 6.19 3.96
N ASN A 133 1.28 7.16 3.05
CA ASN A 133 0.74 8.46 3.33
C ASN A 133 -0.74 8.28 3.73
N PRO A 134 -1.20 8.84 4.86
CA PRO A 134 -2.61 8.76 5.26
C PRO A 134 -3.58 9.20 4.16
N GLY A 135 -3.13 9.99 3.18
CA GLY A 135 -3.89 10.36 1.99
C GLY A 135 -4.14 9.21 1.01
N LEU A 136 -3.27 8.19 0.95
CA LEU A 136 -3.48 7.03 0.07
C LEU A 136 -4.56 6.09 0.63
N VAL A 137 -4.64 5.99 1.95
CA VAL A 137 -5.70 5.22 2.64
C VAL A 137 -7.06 5.91 2.50
N CYS A 138 -7.09 7.24 2.30
CA CYS A 138 -8.31 8.00 2.03
C CYS A 138 -8.81 7.87 0.58
N ARG A 139 -7.97 7.51 -0.40
CA ARG A 139 -8.37 7.31 -1.80
C ARG A 139 -8.97 5.93 -2.09
N LEU A 140 -9.19 5.10 -1.08
CA LEU A 140 -9.86 3.80 -1.20
C LEU A 140 -11.37 3.91 -1.51
N ARG A 141 -11.90 5.13 -1.63
CA ARG A 141 -13.26 5.42 -2.08
C ARG A 141 -13.30 6.74 -2.84
N ALA A 142 -13.12 6.66 -4.10
CA ALA A 142 -13.71 7.51 -5.10
C ALA A 142 -14.19 6.62 -6.24
#